data_a9e32ac0b4ead41cde5b7b791ce73e80
#
_entry.id   a9e32ac0b4ead41cde5b7b791ce73e80
#
_cell.length_a   1.000
_cell.length_b   1.000
_cell.length_c   1.000
_cell.angle_alpha   90.00
_cell.angle_beta   90.00
_cell.angle_gamma   90.00
#
_symmetry.space_group_name_H-M   'P 1'
#
loop_
_entity.id
_entity.type
_entity.pdbx_description
1 polymer ?
#
loop_
_entity_poly.entity_id
_entity_poly.type
_entity_poly.pdbx_seq_one_letter_code
_entity_poly.pdbx_strand_id
1 'polypeptide(L)'
;MQINDRFGAAAAFETVSLPDGTEAAVPTEHAAALYVNEQPAFRVVCTPELLPQLALGRLLTEGWIASAGEVEQIAVCAEGLKISVHLTHPLTARSAAAQEVSSCCTDNITLGSPVELQPLRGAPQLNLPPEWVDALAAAMSAGLPLYQATHAVHSCFVLHRGHIFCACEDIGRHNALDKAVGSVMLAGVPLHECILYTSGRVPVDMVRKAIRAGVPALVSKTMPTVQSLELAQEYGLQLLCGRKHPLTSSKSAG
;
A
#
# COMPACT_ATOMS: atom_id res chain seq x y z
N MET A 1 -7.49 14.49 -13.37
CA MET A 1 -7.15 13.08 -13.66
C MET A 1 -8.35 12.36 -14.24
N GLN A 2 -8.17 11.66 -15.36
CA GLN A 2 -9.19 10.83 -16.02
C GLN A 2 -8.86 9.36 -15.80
N ILE A 3 -9.87 8.52 -15.49
CA ILE A 3 -9.71 7.07 -15.34
C ILE A 3 -10.50 6.37 -16.42
N ASN A 4 -9.82 5.50 -17.18
CA ASN A 4 -10.42 4.64 -18.20
C ASN A 4 -10.07 3.18 -17.89
N ASP A 5 -10.86 2.57 -17.02
CA ASP A 5 -10.71 1.16 -16.64
C ASP A 5 -11.64 0.31 -17.49
N ARG A 6 -11.07 -0.50 -18.39
CA ARG A 6 -11.81 -1.43 -19.28
C ARG A 6 -11.71 -2.88 -18.82
N PHE A 7 -10.99 -3.13 -17.74
CA PHE A 7 -10.77 -4.49 -17.25
C PHE A 7 -12.05 -5.11 -16.70
N GLY A 8 -12.93 -4.29 -16.11
CA GLY A 8 -14.15 -4.78 -15.48
C GLY A 8 -13.86 -5.55 -14.19
N ALA A 9 -14.78 -6.42 -13.80
CA ALA A 9 -14.65 -7.23 -12.61
C ALA A 9 -14.13 -8.63 -13.00
N ALA A 10 -12.94 -8.99 -12.50
CA ALA A 10 -12.44 -10.36 -12.52
C ALA A 10 -12.56 -10.99 -11.12
N ALA A 11 -12.70 -12.31 -11.08
CA ALA A 11 -12.78 -13.03 -9.81
C ALA A 11 -11.46 -12.94 -9.05
N ALA A 12 -11.51 -12.45 -7.81
CA ALA A 12 -10.34 -12.35 -6.95
C ALA A 12 -9.93 -13.69 -6.33
N PHE A 13 -10.79 -14.70 -6.42
CA PHE A 13 -10.51 -16.07 -6.00
C PHE A 13 -11.35 -17.07 -6.82
N GLU A 14 -10.91 -18.32 -6.81
CA GLU A 14 -11.64 -19.47 -7.42
C GLU A 14 -11.82 -20.55 -6.38
N THR A 15 -12.91 -21.34 -6.50
CA THR A 15 -13.08 -22.57 -5.70
C THR A 15 -12.44 -23.71 -6.46
N VAL A 16 -11.49 -24.38 -5.83
CA VAL A 16 -10.75 -25.51 -6.41
C VAL A 16 -10.89 -26.75 -5.54
N SER A 17 -10.92 -27.92 -6.16
CA SER A 17 -10.85 -29.21 -5.45
C SER A 17 -9.39 -29.51 -5.12
N LEU A 18 -9.11 -29.71 -3.84
CA LEU A 18 -7.78 -30.10 -3.35
C LEU A 18 -7.53 -31.60 -3.53
N PRO A 19 -6.26 -32.07 -3.46
CA PRO A 19 -5.94 -33.48 -3.64
C PRO A 19 -6.61 -34.43 -2.64
N ASP A 20 -7.03 -33.94 -1.49
CA ASP A 20 -7.76 -34.70 -0.45
C ASP A 20 -9.29 -34.74 -0.69
N GLY A 21 -9.77 -34.14 -1.80
CA GLY A 21 -11.17 -34.08 -2.17
C GLY A 21 -11.96 -32.95 -1.49
N THR A 22 -11.33 -32.11 -0.68
CA THR A 22 -11.99 -30.92 -0.11
C THR A 22 -12.02 -29.77 -1.11
N GLU A 23 -13.02 -28.90 -1.01
CA GLU A 23 -13.07 -27.66 -1.78
C GLU A 23 -12.49 -26.49 -0.96
N ALA A 24 -11.69 -25.65 -1.62
CA ALA A 24 -11.10 -24.48 -1.02
C ALA A 24 -11.19 -23.27 -1.96
N ALA A 25 -11.47 -22.09 -1.39
CA ALA A 25 -11.33 -20.82 -2.09
C ALA A 25 -9.85 -20.41 -2.11
N VAL A 26 -9.30 -20.24 -3.31
CA VAL A 26 -7.89 -19.87 -3.53
C VAL A 26 -7.82 -18.54 -4.26
N PRO A 27 -7.02 -17.54 -3.76
CA PRO A 27 -6.92 -16.24 -4.42
C PRO A 27 -6.29 -16.35 -5.80
N THR A 28 -6.76 -15.52 -6.72
CA THR A 28 -6.24 -15.42 -8.08
C THR A 28 -5.04 -14.48 -8.11
N GLU A 29 -3.94 -14.93 -8.70
CA GLU A 29 -2.80 -14.07 -9.05
C GLU A 29 -3.02 -13.42 -10.41
N HIS A 30 -2.92 -12.09 -10.45
CA HIS A 30 -3.02 -11.30 -11.66
C HIS A 30 -1.73 -10.52 -11.87
N ALA A 31 -1.08 -10.74 -13.02
CA ALA A 31 0.14 -10.04 -13.37
C ALA A 31 -0.17 -8.84 -14.26
N ALA A 32 0.23 -7.64 -13.84
CA ALA A 32 0.07 -6.41 -14.60
C ALA A 32 1.40 -5.69 -14.81
N ALA A 33 1.56 -5.07 -15.99
CA ALA A 33 2.67 -4.19 -16.30
C ALA A 33 2.19 -2.74 -16.28
N LEU A 34 2.83 -1.91 -15.46
CA LEU A 34 2.55 -0.49 -15.34
C LEU A 34 3.55 0.30 -16.20
N TYR A 35 3.01 1.18 -17.04
CA TYR A 35 3.76 2.10 -17.89
C TYR A 35 3.46 3.53 -17.45
N VAL A 36 4.49 4.38 -17.44
CA VAL A 36 4.38 5.81 -17.16
C VAL A 36 4.92 6.59 -18.35
N ASN A 37 4.09 7.44 -18.96
CA ASN A 37 4.43 8.15 -20.21
C ASN A 37 5.03 7.20 -21.26
N GLU A 38 4.36 6.08 -21.50
CA GLU A 38 4.73 5.00 -22.43
C GLU A 38 6.02 4.23 -22.07
N GLN A 39 6.69 4.56 -20.98
CA GLN A 39 7.87 3.84 -20.52
C GLN A 39 7.50 2.78 -19.49
N PRO A 40 8.07 1.57 -19.55
CA PRO A 40 7.85 0.55 -18.53
C PRO A 40 8.37 1.04 -17.17
N ALA A 41 7.54 0.92 -16.14
CA ALA A 41 7.85 1.39 -14.78
C ALA A 41 7.91 0.25 -13.76
N PHE A 42 6.86 -0.57 -13.70
CA PHE A 42 6.73 -1.65 -12.72
C PHE A 42 6.08 -2.89 -13.34
N ARG A 43 6.40 -4.04 -12.77
CA ARG A 43 5.60 -5.27 -12.91
C ARG A 43 5.09 -5.63 -11.54
N VAL A 44 3.81 -5.96 -11.45
CA VAL A 44 3.17 -6.32 -10.18
C VAL A 44 2.39 -7.62 -10.35
N VAL A 45 2.43 -8.46 -9.33
CA VAL A 45 1.52 -9.58 -9.17
C VAL A 45 0.59 -9.21 -8.01
N CYS A 46 -0.71 -9.17 -8.26
CA CYS A 46 -1.72 -8.62 -7.35
C CYS A 46 -3.04 -9.40 -7.48
N THR A 47 -4.01 -9.10 -6.64
CA THR A 47 -5.41 -9.47 -6.93
C THR A 47 -5.97 -8.58 -8.04
N PRO A 48 -6.88 -9.10 -8.91
CA PRO A 48 -7.38 -8.42 -10.10
C PRO A 48 -8.40 -7.31 -9.81
N GLU A 49 -8.24 -6.59 -8.72
CA GLU A 49 -9.16 -5.55 -8.27
C GLU A 49 -8.40 -4.25 -7.98
N LEU A 50 -9.08 -3.11 -8.14
CA LEU A 50 -8.54 -1.79 -7.81
C LEU A 50 -7.21 -1.48 -8.52
N LEU A 51 -7.08 -1.87 -9.80
CA LEU A 51 -5.83 -1.66 -10.56
C LEU A 51 -5.47 -0.18 -10.76
N PRO A 52 -6.42 0.74 -11.03
CA PRO A 52 -6.12 2.18 -11.06
C PRO A 52 -5.61 2.70 -9.71
N GLN A 53 -6.23 2.27 -8.60
CA GLN A 53 -5.80 2.63 -7.24
C GLN A 53 -4.42 2.09 -6.93
N LEU A 54 -4.17 0.82 -7.28
CA LEU A 54 -2.85 0.20 -7.14
C LEU A 54 -1.78 1.01 -7.87
N ALA A 55 -2.03 1.38 -9.12
CA ALA A 55 -1.09 2.14 -9.94
C ALA A 55 -0.81 3.52 -9.33
N LEU A 56 -1.86 4.27 -8.96
CA LEU A 56 -1.72 5.61 -8.40
C LEU A 56 -0.98 5.60 -7.06
N GLY A 57 -1.38 4.71 -6.15
CA GLY A 57 -0.73 4.57 -4.86
C GLY A 57 0.73 4.12 -4.99
N ARG A 58 1.01 3.17 -5.90
CA ARG A 58 2.37 2.70 -6.18
C ARG A 58 3.28 3.84 -6.66
N LEU A 59 2.79 4.68 -7.58
CA LEU A 59 3.57 5.82 -8.07
C LEU A 59 3.93 6.79 -6.94
N LEU A 60 3.01 7.09 -6.03
CA LEU A 60 3.28 7.94 -4.87
C LEU A 60 4.26 7.26 -3.91
N THR A 61 3.97 6.04 -3.50
CA THR A 61 4.75 5.33 -2.47
C THR A 61 6.16 4.94 -2.92
N GLU A 62 6.39 4.82 -4.22
CA GLU A 62 7.72 4.66 -4.82
C GLU A 62 8.37 6.00 -5.21
N GLY A 63 7.69 7.14 -4.97
CA GLY A 63 8.22 8.47 -5.21
C GLY A 63 8.33 8.85 -6.69
N TRP A 64 7.47 8.31 -7.55
CA TRP A 64 7.39 8.70 -8.96
C TRP A 64 6.58 9.98 -9.15
N ILE A 65 5.65 10.23 -8.25
CA ILE A 65 4.84 11.43 -8.15
C ILE A 65 4.84 11.92 -6.70
N ALA A 66 4.58 13.19 -6.48
CA ALA A 66 4.36 13.79 -5.15
C ALA A 66 2.87 13.99 -4.85
N SER A 67 2.00 13.98 -5.86
CA SER A 67 0.56 14.17 -5.70
C SER A 67 -0.25 13.58 -6.85
N ALA A 68 -1.55 13.37 -6.62
CA ALA A 68 -2.48 12.96 -7.67
C ALA A 68 -2.64 14.01 -8.79
N GLY A 69 -2.33 15.28 -8.52
CA GLY A 69 -2.39 16.37 -9.49
C GLY A 69 -1.38 16.23 -10.64
N GLU A 70 -0.34 15.42 -10.45
CA GLU A 70 0.64 15.13 -11.50
C GLU A 70 0.17 14.07 -12.50
N VAL A 71 -0.94 13.40 -12.23
CA VAL A 71 -1.50 12.35 -13.10
C VAL A 71 -2.64 12.94 -13.93
N GLU A 72 -2.47 12.92 -15.24
CA GLU A 72 -3.51 13.33 -16.20
C GLU A 72 -4.51 12.20 -16.44
N GLN A 73 -4.01 10.99 -16.71
CA GLN A 73 -4.83 9.84 -17.07
C GLN A 73 -4.26 8.53 -16.53
N ILE A 74 -5.17 7.63 -16.14
CA ILE A 74 -4.89 6.21 -15.89
C ILE A 74 -5.78 5.38 -16.79
N ALA A 75 -5.20 4.49 -17.59
CA ALA A 75 -5.93 3.57 -18.46
C ALA A 75 -5.53 2.12 -18.17
N VAL A 76 -6.54 1.26 -17.98
CA VAL A 76 -6.35 -0.19 -17.82
C VAL A 76 -6.91 -0.88 -19.06
N CYS A 77 -6.15 -1.79 -19.68
CA CYS A 77 -6.62 -2.55 -20.83
C CYS A 77 -7.71 -3.56 -20.43
N ALA A 78 -8.43 -4.10 -21.41
CA ALA A 78 -9.56 -5.00 -21.16
C ALA A 78 -9.18 -6.29 -20.43
N GLU A 79 -7.94 -6.76 -20.59
CA GLU A 79 -7.40 -7.95 -19.92
C GLU A 79 -6.73 -7.62 -18.57
N GLY A 80 -6.64 -6.34 -18.17
CA GLY A 80 -5.96 -5.91 -16.95
C GLY A 80 -4.44 -6.05 -16.96
N LEU A 81 -3.84 -6.57 -18.04
CA LEU A 81 -2.41 -6.87 -18.12
C LEU A 81 -1.52 -5.64 -18.29
N LYS A 82 -2.10 -4.53 -18.76
CA LYS A 82 -1.40 -3.26 -18.97
C LYS A 82 -2.14 -2.13 -18.28
N ILE A 83 -1.40 -1.38 -17.46
CA ILE A 83 -1.86 -0.13 -16.84
C ILE A 83 -0.98 0.99 -17.39
N SER A 84 -1.56 1.95 -18.09
CA SER A 84 -0.86 3.11 -18.63
C SER A 84 -1.22 4.34 -17.82
N VAL A 85 -0.22 5.06 -17.34
CA VAL A 85 -0.37 6.31 -16.60
C VAL A 85 0.31 7.43 -17.37
N HIS A 86 -0.42 8.49 -17.69
CA HIS A 86 0.10 9.70 -18.28
C HIS A 86 0.22 10.79 -17.21
N LEU A 87 1.43 11.33 -17.08
CA LEU A 87 1.73 12.44 -16.18
C LEU A 87 1.60 13.76 -16.91
N THR A 88 1.29 14.82 -16.18
CA THR A 88 1.23 16.21 -16.69
C THR A 88 2.61 16.75 -17.08
N HIS A 89 3.68 16.05 -16.75
CA HIS A 89 5.06 16.43 -17.02
C HIS A 89 5.89 15.24 -17.56
N PRO A 90 6.99 15.47 -18.29
CA PRO A 90 7.89 14.41 -18.68
C PRO A 90 8.51 13.69 -17.48
N LEU A 91 8.82 12.41 -17.64
CA LEU A 91 9.68 11.71 -16.68
C LEU A 91 11.08 12.33 -16.72
N THR A 92 11.56 12.82 -15.60
CA THR A 92 12.99 13.11 -15.45
C THR A 92 13.77 11.81 -15.57
N ALA A 93 14.90 11.84 -16.30
CA ALA A 93 15.74 10.65 -16.48
C ALA A 93 16.12 10.06 -15.11
N ARG A 94 15.46 8.97 -14.74
CA ARG A 94 15.77 8.21 -13.54
C ARG A 94 16.89 7.24 -13.92
N SER A 95 18.02 7.33 -13.25
CA SER A 95 19.12 6.41 -13.49
C SER A 95 18.65 4.99 -13.18
N ALA A 96 18.99 4.04 -14.04
CA ALA A 96 18.78 2.61 -13.82
C ALA A 96 19.75 2.11 -12.70
N ALA A 97 19.64 2.67 -11.50
CA ALA A 97 20.46 2.27 -10.37
C ALA A 97 19.79 1.11 -9.64
N ALA A 98 20.63 0.13 -9.34
CA ALA A 98 20.45 -1.09 -8.56
C ALA A 98 19.06 -1.37 -7.99
N GLN A 99 18.49 -2.50 -8.43
CA GLN A 99 17.35 -3.16 -7.82
C GLN A 99 17.66 -3.44 -6.33
N GLU A 100 17.01 -2.74 -5.43
CA GLU A 100 16.87 -3.23 -4.06
C GLU A 100 15.75 -4.28 -4.09
N VAL A 101 16.13 -5.55 -3.99
CA VAL A 101 15.18 -6.65 -3.95
C VAL A 101 14.34 -6.49 -2.68
N SER A 102 13.07 -6.17 -2.82
CA SER A 102 12.11 -6.15 -1.73
C SER A 102 12.09 -7.53 -1.06
N SER A 103 11.96 -7.57 0.27
CA SER A 103 11.84 -8.80 1.07
C SER A 103 10.58 -9.64 0.78
N CYS A 104 9.82 -9.28 -0.24
CA CYS A 104 8.67 -10.03 -0.74
C CYS A 104 9.06 -11.01 -1.83
N CYS A 105 8.55 -12.23 -1.72
CA CYS A 105 8.74 -13.31 -2.68
C CYS A 105 8.05 -13.11 -4.04
N THR A 106 7.54 -11.92 -4.35
CA THR A 106 6.93 -11.59 -5.64
C THR A 106 7.91 -10.75 -6.45
N ASP A 107 8.03 -11.04 -7.75
CA ASP A 107 8.87 -10.33 -8.73
C ASP A 107 8.43 -8.86 -8.95
N ASN A 108 8.25 -8.12 -7.88
CA ASN A 108 7.94 -6.69 -7.92
C ASN A 108 9.22 -5.92 -8.26
N ILE A 109 9.53 -5.84 -9.55
CA ILE A 109 10.67 -5.10 -10.06
C ILE A 109 10.30 -3.62 -10.08
N THR A 110 11.07 -2.82 -9.34
CA THR A 110 11.04 -1.35 -9.42
C THR A 110 12.19 -0.89 -10.29
N LEU A 111 11.89 -0.21 -11.40
CA LEU A 111 12.89 0.43 -12.24
C LEU A 111 13.03 1.90 -11.80
N GLY A 112 14.16 2.29 -11.26
CA GLY A 112 14.46 3.68 -10.95
C GLY A 112 15.24 3.90 -9.65
N SER A 113 15.93 5.04 -9.55
CA SER A 113 16.63 5.46 -8.34
C SER A 113 15.63 5.71 -7.20
N PRO A 114 15.96 5.31 -5.98
CA PRO A 114 15.17 5.70 -4.82
C PRO A 114 15.17 7.23 -4.70
N VAL A 115 13.99 7.82 -4.71
CA VAL A 115 13.85 9.23 -4.35
C VAL A 115 14.13 9.35 -2.87
N GLU A 116 14.92 10.35 -2.47
CA GLU A 116 15.17 10.62 -1.06
C GLU A 116 13.85 10.78 -0.30
N LEU A 117 13.80 10.15 0.87
CA LEU A 117 12.70 10.32 1.78
C LEU A 117 12.73 11.74 2.35
N GLN A 118 11.57 12.35 2.50
CA GLN A 118 11.43 13.63 3.17
C GLN A 118 10.85 13.42 4.57
N PRO A 119 11.42 14.10 5.59
CA PRO A 119 10.85 14.04 6.94
C PRO A 119 9.40 14.54 6.94
N LEU A 120 8.55 13.89 7.72
CA LEU A 120 7.16 14.26 7.94
C LEU A 120 7.10 15.52 8.83
N ARG A 121 7.54 16.67 8.28
CA ARG A 121 7.63 17.92 9.01
C ARG A 121 6.22 18.42 9.36
N GLY A 122 5.99 18.65 10.65
CA GLY A 122 4.73 19.18 11.14
C GLY A 122 3.56 18.19 11.04
N ALA A 123 3.82 16.91 10.76
CA ALA A 123 2.80 15.90 10.96
C ALA A 123 2.41 15.95 12.45
N PRO A 124 1.15 16.26 12.78
CA PRO A 124 0.73 16.26 14.17
C PRO A 124 1.05 14.87 14.73
N GLN A 125 1.67 14.80 15.90
CA GLN A 125 1.61 13.56 16.66
C GLN A 125 0.13 13.33 16.91
N LEU A 126 -0.46 12.46 16.11
CA LEU A 126 -1.86 12.12 16.28
C LEU A 126 -1.95 11.43 17.63
N ASN A 127 -2.56 12.13 18.56
CA ASN A 127 -3.07 11.47 19.75
C ASN A 127 -4.19 10.54 19.26
N LEU A 128 -3.83 9.26 19.00
CA LEU A 128 -4.78 8.27 18.53
C LEU A 128 -5.65 7.87 19.72
N PRO A 129 -6.93 8.27 19.76
CA PRO A 129 -7.82 7.81 20.78
C PRO A 129 -7.82 6.27 20.80
N PRO A 130 -7.73 5.63 21.96
CA PRO A 130 -7.73 4.16 22.05
C PRO A 130 -8.89 3.52 21.30
N GLU A 131 -10.06 4.16 21.31
CA GLU A 131 -11.26 3.71 20.60
C GLU A 131 -11.08 3.60 19.09
N TRP A 132 -10.21 4.42 18.47
CA TRP A 132 -9.92 4.32 17.05
C TRP A 132 -9.05 3.09 16.74
N VAL A 133 -8.07 2.83 17.61
CA VAL A 133 -7.21 1.65 17.47
C VAL A 133 -8.04 0.38 17.69
N ASP A 134 -8.94 0.39 18.68
CA ASP A 134 -9.82 -0.73 18.98
C ASP A 134 -10.82 -0.98 17.82
N ALA A 135 -11.39 0.07 17.21
CA ALA A 135 -12.26 -0.05 16.05
C ALA A 135 -11.53 -0.65 14.84
N LEU A 136 -10.29 -0.21 14.56
CA LEU A 136 -9.45 -0.78 13.52
C LEU A 136 -9.10 -2.25 13.81
N ALA A 137 -8.76 -2.57 15.06
CA ALA A 137 -8.44 -3.93 15.45
C ALA A 137 -9.66 -4.86 15.35
N ALA A 138 -10.86 -4.37 15.69
CA ALA A 138 -12.10 -5.10 15.52
C ALA A 138 -12.41 -5.37 14.03
N ALA A 139 -12.31 -4.35 13.18
CA ALA A 139 -12.53 -4.49 11.74
C ALA A 139 -11.51 -5.46 11.11
N MET A 140 -10.24 -5.38 11.51
CA MET A 140 -9.20 -6.30 11.06
C MET A 140 -9.47 -7.74 11.53
N SER A 141 -9.99 -7.91 12.74
CA SER A 141 -10.31 -9.23 13.29
C SER A 141 -11.54 -9.86 12.63
N ALA A 142 -12.51 -9.04 12.25
CA ALA A 142 -13.65 -9.49 11.45
C ALA A 142 -13.20 -9.98 10.06
N GLY A 143 -12.14 -9.41 9.50
CA GLY A 143 -11.64 -9.70 8.16
C GLY A 143 -12.51 -9.06 7.08
N LEU A 144 -11.92 -8.91 5.91
CA LEU A 144 -12.62 -8.48 4.69
C LEU A 144 -13.04 -9.71 3.87
N PRO A 145 -13.92 -9.56 2.88
CA PRO A 145 -14.51 -10.68 2.16
C PRO A 145 -13.51 -11.66 1.54
N LEU A 146 -12.45 -11.14 0.91
CA LEU A 146 -11.44 -12.00 0.28
C LEU A 146 -10.62 -12.77 1.31
N TYR A 147 -10.26 -12.12 2.42
CA TYR A 147 -9.58 -12.81 3.54
C TYR A 147 -10.48 -13.83 4.20
N GLN A 148 -11.77 -13.53 4.42
CA GLN A 148 -12.73 -14.49 4.98
C GLN A 148 -12.90 -15.73 4.11
N ALA A 149 -12.88 -15.55 2.77
CA ALA A 149 -13.01 -16.65 1.83
C ALA A 149 -11.74 -17.51 1.74
N THR A 150 -10.56 -16.88 1.70
CA THR A 150 -9.30 -17.55 1.31
C THR A 150 -8.30 -17.69 2.44
N HIS A 151 -8.33 -16.85 3.47
CA HIS A 151 -7.32 -16.70 4.52
C HIS A 151 -5.88 -16.48 4.00
N ALA A 152 -5.71 -16.10 2.73
CA ALA A 152 -4.43 -16.07 2.02
C ALA A 152 -4.06 -14.69 1.46
N VAL A 153 -4.68 -13.63 1.94
CA VAL A 153 -4.42 -12.24 1.50
C VAL A 153 -4.10 -11.33 2.66
N HIS A 154 -3.54 -10.18 2.33
CA HIS A 154 -3.29 -9.08 3.25
C HIS A 154 -4.34 -7.99 3.10
N SER A 155 -4.61 -7.29 4.20
CA SER A 155 -5.54 -6.17 4.23
C SER A 155 -4.84 -4.89 4.68
N CYS A 156 -5.24 -3.75 4.10
CA CYS A 156 -4.87 -2.42 4.55
C CYS A 156 -6.12 -1.58 4.74
N PHE A 157 -6.32 -1.05 5.94
CA PHE A 157 -7.42 -0.16 6.28
C PHE A 157 -6.90 1.27 6.36
N VAL A 158 -7.71 2.22 5.95
CA VAL A 158 -7.46 3.64 6.14
C VAL A 158 -8.49 4.21 7.10
N LEU A 159 -8.01 4.81 8.18
CA LEU A 159 -8.82 5.59 9.10
C LEU A 159 -8.65 7.07 8.75
N HIS A 160 -9.76 7.79 8.63
CA HIS A 160 -9.82 9.23 8.46
C HIS A 160 -10.81 9.81 9.44
N ARG A 161 -10.37 10.74 10.29
CA ARG A 161 -11.21 11.41 11.30
C ARG A 161 -12.04 10.45 12.17
N GLY A 162 -11.44 9.35 12.61
CA GLY A 162 -12.07 8.37 13.49
C GLY A 162 -12.96 7.33 12.81
N HIS A 163 -13.11 7.38 11.48
CA HIS A 163 -13.92 6.42 10.74
C HIS A 163 -13.08 5.65 9.74
N ILE A 164 -13.38 4.38 9.51
CA ILE A 164 -12.78 3.61 8.43
C ILE A 164 -13.27 4.21 7.11
N PHE A 165 -12.35 4.85 6.40
CA PHE A 165 -12.61 5.49 5.11
C PHE A 165 -12.65 4.46 3.97
N CYS A 166 -11.66 3.57 3.93
CA CYS A 166 -11.62 2.45 2.98
C CYS A 166 -10.81 1.30 3.55
N ALA A 167 -10.97 0.13 2.94
CA ALA A 167 -10.18 -1.06 3.22
C ALA A 167 -9.92 -1.79 1.90
N CYS A 168 -8.67 -2.24 1.71
CA CYS A 168 -8.24 -2.91 0.50
C CYS A 168 -7.56 -4.22 0.84
N GLU A 169 -7.74 -5.22 -0.03
CA GLU A 169 -7.11 -6.53 0.08
C GLU A 169 -6.21 -6.81 -1.12
N ASP A 170 -5.18 -7.58 -0.90
CA ASP A 170 -4.29 -8.09 -1.95
C ASP A 170 -3.48 -9.29 -1.44
N ILE A 171 -3.05 -10.17 -2.35
CA ILE A 171 -2.09 -11.24 -2.04
C ILE A 171 -0.75 -10.69 -1.53
N GLY A 172 -0.40 -9.45 -1.95
CA GLY A 172 0.79 -8.72 -1.54
C GLY A 172 0.50 -7.61 -0.54
N ARG A 173 1.14 -7.62 0.66
CA ARG A 173 0.95 -6.55 1.66
C ARG A 173 1.28 -5.15 1.14
N HIS A 174 2.26 -5.03 0.22
CA HIS A 174 2.63 -3.76 -0.40
C HIS A 174 1.54 -3.28 -1.35
N ASN A 175 0.96 -4.19 -2.13
CA ASN A 175 -0.13 -3.86 -3.03
C ASN A 175 -1.39 -3.45 -2.26
N ALA A 176 -1.73 -4.12 -1.15
CA ALA A 176 -2.85 -3.75 -0.30
C ALA A 176 -2.69 -2.31 0.24
N LEU A 177 -1.47 -1.94 0.66
CA LEU A 177 -1.16 -0.57 1.08
C LEU A 177 -1.25 0.41 -0.09
N ASP A 178 -0.66 0.07 -1.25
CA ASP A 178 -0.69 0.92 -2.43
C ASP A 178 -2.15 1.15 -2.92
N LYS A 179 -2.98 0.10 -2.95
CA LYS A 179 -4.42 0.22 -3.24
C LYS A 179 -5.13 1.16 -2.27
N ALA A 180 -4.84 1.05 -0.98
CA ALA A 180 -5.45 1.89 0.05
C ALA A 180 -5.03 3.36 -0.11
N VAL A 181 -3.74 3.62 -0.30
CA VAL A 181 -3.21 4.98 -0.57
C VAL A 181 -3.82 5.57 -1.84
N GLY A 182 -3.85 4.81 -2.93
CA GLY A 182 -4.45 5.24 -4.19
C GLY A 182 -5.95 5.52 -4.08
N SER A 183 -6.67 4.76 -3.26
CA SER A 183 -8.10 5.00 -3.01
C SER A 183 -8.33 6.34 -2.29
N VAL A 184 -7.49 6.67 -1.32
CA VAL A 184 -7.51 7.96 -0.62
C VAL A 184 -7.21 9.12 -1.59
N MET A 185 -6.18 8.94 -2.43
CA MET A 185 -5.79 9.95 -3.44
C MET A 185 -6.91 10.21 -4.44
N LEU A 186 -7.57 9.17 -4.95
CA LEU A 186 -8.69 9.30 -5.89
C LEU A 186 -9.89 10.01 -5.28
N ALA A 187 -10.13 9.81 -4.01
CA ALA A 187 -11.20 10.49 -3.28
C ALA A 187 -10.85 11.94 -2.90
N GLY A 188 -9.62 12.39 -3.15
CA GLY A 188 -9.17 13.73 -2.79
C GLY A 188 -9.04 13.96 -1.28
N VAL A 189 -8.95 12.89 -0.49
CA VAL A 189 -8.77 12.99 0.96
C VAL A 189 -7.30 13.26 1.28
N PRO A 190 -6.98 14.19 2.19
CA PRO A 190 -5.59 14.48 2.55
C PRO A 190 -4.94 13.32 3.28
N LEU A 191 -3.88 12.73 2.72
CA LEU A 191 -3.17 11.59 3.31
C LEU A 191 -2.56 11.92 4.69
N HIS A 192 -2.18 13.17 4.93
CA HIS A 192 -1.67 13.60 6.23
C HIS A 192 -2.73 13.63 7.36
N GLU A 193 -4.01 13.46 7.04
CA GLU A 193 -5.10 13.28 8.00
C GLU A 193 -5.48 11.78 8.16
N CYS A 194 -4.80 10.89 7.47
CA CYS A 194 -5.13 9.47 7.43
C CYS A 194 -4.15 8.64 8.27
N ILE A 195 -4.66 7.54 8.81
CA ILE A 195 -3.89 6.50 9.49
C ILE A 195 -4.01 5.23 8.68
N LEU A 196 -2.88 4.59 8.40
CA LEU A 196 -2.88 3.28 7.76
C LEU A 196 -2.80 2.17 8.81
N TYR A 197 -3.61 1.13 8.65
CA TYR A 197 -3.53 -0.10 9.43
C TYR A 197 -3.31 -1.29 8.49
N THR A 198 -2.23 -2.05 8.68
CA THR A 198 -1.90 -3.21 7.85
C THR A 198 -1.93 -4.52 8.63
N SER A 199 -2.45 -5.59 8.01
CA SER A 199 -2.37 -6.96 8.55
C SER A 199 -0.97 -7.55 8.37
N GLY A 200 -0.17 -7.01 7.46
CA GLY A 200 1.15 -7.52 7.10
C GLY A 200 2.25 -7.11 8.07
N ARG A 201 3.41 -7.78 7.94
CA ARG A 201 4.64 -7.35 8.60
C ARG A 201 5.05 -5.97 8.10
N VAL A 202 5.75 -5.20 8.94
CA VAL A 202 6.24 -3.85 8.61
C VAL A 202 7.77 -3.84 8.57
N PRO A 203 8.39 -4.32 7.48
CA PRO A 203 9.80 -4.10 7.22
C PRO A 203 10.06 -2.66 6.73
N VAL A 204 11.31 -2.31 6.52
CA VAL A 204 11.78 -0.96 6.15
C VAL A 204 11.06 -0.39 4.92
N ASP A 205 10.81 -1.22 3.91
CA ASP A 205 10.13 -0.84 2.68
C ASP A 205 8.67 -0.38 2.92
N MET A 206 7.95 -1.02 3.84
CA MET A 206 6.60 -0.59 4.24
C MET A 206 6.61 0.75 4.97
N VAL A 207 7.62 0.98 5.82
CA VAL A 207 7.81 2.28 6.50
C VAL A 207 8.13 3.37 5.48
N ARG A 208 9.03 3.09 4.52
CA ARG A 208 9.34 4.04 3.41
C ARG A 208 8.09 4.42 2.62
N LYS A 209 7.23 3.45 2.31
CA LYS A 209 5.96 3.71 1.61
C LYS A 209 5.03 4.63 2.42
N ALA A 210 4.87 4.38 3.71
CA ALA A 210 4.04 5.22 4.57
C ALA A 210 4.58 6.65 4.68
N ILE A 211 5.90 6.81 4.81
CA ILE A 211 6.56 8.13 4.83
C ILE A 211 6.34 8.86 3.51
N ARG A 212 6.53 8.21 2.36
CA ARG A 212 6.29 8.82 1.04
C ARG A 212 4.83 9.16 0.80
N ALA A 213 3.92 8.36 1.32
CA ALA A 213 2.50 8.68 1.30
C ALA A 213 2.16 9.91 2.15
N GLY A 214 3.05 10.32 3.06
CA GLY A 214 2.81 11.48 3.92
C GLY A 214 1.81 11.22 5.05
N VAL A 215 1.54 9.94 5.36
CA VAL A 215 0.65 9.61 6.48
C VAL A 215 1.38 9.77 7.81
N PRO A 216 0.74 10.34 8.85
CA PRO A 216 1.39 10.56 10.14
C PRO A 216 1.58 9.28 10.96
N ALA A 217 0.77 8.25 10.69
CA ALA A 217 0.83 7.01 11.46
C ALA A 217 0.60 5.75 10.60
N LEU A 218 1.36 4.70 10.94
CA LEU A 218 1.19 3.34 10.42
C LEU A 218 1.00 2.39 11.60
N VAL A 219 -0.12 1.70 11.61
CA VAL A 219 -0.46 0.69 12.62
C VAL A 219 -0.32 -0.70 12.01
N SER A 220 0.28 -1.63 12.74
CA SER A 220 0.43 -3.02 12.31
C SER A 220 -0.03 -4.01 13.38
N LYS A 221 -0.65 -5.10 12.93
CA LYS A 221 -0.95 -6.25 13.79
C LYS A 221 0.32 -6.96 14.28
N THR A 222 1.41 -6.88 13.52
CA THR A 222 2.67 -7.61 13.76
C THR A 222 3.78 -6.65 14.22
N MET A 223 4.80 -7.22 14.83
CA MET A 223 5.99 -6.44 15.25
C MET A 223 6.81 -5.98 14.03
N PRO A 224 7.35 -4.75 14.05
CA PRO A 224 8.27 -4.26 13.02
C PRO A 224 9.69 -4.81 13.23
N THR A 225 10.59 -4.50 12.30
CA THR A 225 12.02 -4.73 12.49
C THR A 225 12.66 -3.56 13.25
N VAL A 226 13.86 -3.78 13.80
CA VAL A 226 14.62 -2.69 14.46
C VAL A 226 14.86 -1.54 13.50
N GLN A 227 15.29 -1.83 12.27
CA GLN A 227 15.53 -0.83 11.23
C GLN A 227 14.27 -0.05 10.84
N SER A 228 13.10 -0.71 10.90
CA SER A 228 11.81 -0.03 10.68
C SER A 228 11.49 0.99 11.76
N LEU A 229 11.80 0.66 13.02
CA LEU A 229 11.62 1.58 14.16
C LEU A 229 12.56 2.78 14.06
N GLU A 230 13.82 2.53 13.73
CA GLU A 230 14.83 3.58 13.56
C GLU A 230 14.43 4.54 12.44
N LEU A 231 14.04 4.01 11.27
CA LEU A 231 13.60 4.81 10.13
C LEU A 231 12.33 5.61 10.46
N ALA A 232 11.35 4.99 11.10
CA ALA A 232 10.11 5.68 11.48
C ALA A 232 10.40 6.85 12.43
N GLN A 233 11.28 6.65 13.41
CA GLN A 233 11.71 7.69 14.35
C GLN A 233 12.44 8.83 13.64
N GLU A 234 13.38 8.51 12.75
CA GLU A 234 14.17 9.48 11.99
C GLU A 234 13.29 10.41 11.15
N TYR A 235 12.25 9.86 10.52
CA TYR A 235 11.37 10.61 9.62
C TYR A 235 10.07 11.11 10.27
N GLY A 236 9.86 10.84 11.55
CA GLY A 236 8.70 11.33 12.30
C GLY A 236 7.41 10.55 12.04
N LEU A 237 7.48 9.33 11.47
CA LEU A 237 6.33 8.45 11.33
C LEU A 237 6.00 7.80 12.67
N GLN A 238 4.75 7.94 13.11
CA GLN A 238 4.26 7.24 14.28
C GLN A 238 3.99 5.77 13.92
N LEU A 239 4.87 4.87 14.37
CA LEU A 239 4.73 3.43 14.12
C LEU A 239 4.17 2.75 15.36
N LEU A 240 2.96 2.18 15.22
CA LEU A 240 2.23 1.48 16.30
C LEU A 240 2.12 0.00 15.96
N CYS A 241 2.52 -0.87 16.89
CA CYS A 241 2.51 -2.31 16.66
C CYS A 241 2.00 -3.06 17.89
N GLY A 242 1.32 -4.20 17.64
CA GLY A 242 0.81 -5.05 18.71
C GLY A 242 -0.41 -4.46 19.45
N ARG A 243 -0.91 -5.21 20.41
CA ARG A 243 -2.24 -5.03 20.98
C ARG A 243 -2.45 -3.81 21.88
N LYS A 244 -1.46 -3.01 22.26
CA LYS A 244 -1.77 -1.94 23.28
C LYS A 244 -0.73 -0.82 23.50
N HIS A 245 0.40 -0.72 22.79
CA HIS A 245 1.35 0.35 23.14
C HIS A 245 1.96 1.08 21.96
N PRO A 246 2.04 2.42 22.00
CA PRO A 246 2.97 3.15 21.13
C PRO A 246 4.39 2.67 21.48
N LEU A 247 5.12 2.17 20.48
CA LEU A 247 6.54 1.84 20.64
C LEU A 247 7.33 3.16 20.63
N THR A 248 7.41 3.81 21.78
CA THR A 248 8.43 4.82 21.99
C THR A 248 9.75 4.10 22.27
N SER A 249 10.74 4.23 21.38
CA SER A 249 12.09 3.83 21.71
C SER A 249 12.60 4.76 22.81
N SER A 250 12.53 4.34 24.07
CA SER A 250 13.31 4.96 25.12
C SER A 250 14.78 4.57 24.89
N LYS A 251 15.51 5.31 24.07
CA LYS A 251 16.95 5.39 24.25
C LYS A 251 17.13 6.20 25.54
N SER A 252 17.26 5.51 26.67
CA SER A 252 17.90 6.07 27.85
C SER A 252 19.29 6.51 27.43
N ALA A 253 19.52 7.83 27.48
CA ALA A 253 20.87 8.39 27.45
C ALA A 253 21.65 7.76 28.61
N GLY A 254 22.69 7.02 28.29
CA GLY A 254 23.78 6.60 29.12
C GLY A 254 25.06 7.16 28.53
#